data_c1e6c4d36087fe37934e60c9e1dccbc1
#
_entry.id   c1e6c4d36087fe37934e60c9e1dccbc1
#
_cell.length_a   1.000
_cell.length_b   1.000
_cell.length_c   1.000
_cell.angle_alpha   90.00
_cell.angle_beta   90.00
_cell.angle_gamma   90.00
#
_symmetry.space_group_name_H-M   'P 1'
#
loop_
_entity.id
_entity.type
_entity.pdbx_description
1 polymer ?
#
loop_
_entity_poly.entity_id
_entity_poly.type
_entity_poly.pdbx_seq_one_letter_code
_entity_poly.pdbx_strand_id
1 'polypeptide(L)'
;LAYLAIDFARLPAYRGEEKETAERIKALRNEAKDTIKKLQEAIFAYSPEMQADLVRRMYPVVQGLARLTKLFLDAFAAAKREKNMIDFHDYEHFALEILVNEDGTPTEAAAELRQRYDEIMIDEYQDSNLVQETILAAVSGESIGENNRFMVGDVKQSIYRFRQAMPELFNEKYQRYPAEEGQKERKIVLSKNFRSRKNILDGVNFIFRQIMQKEFGDIAYDDAAALYAGMTFPDCAEPHGGENEILLIATAETEDSELSEELKELDRRQVEATAIAARIRALMESGYQVVDKKTGAYRPLRYGDIAILLRSMKNWSSVLDDVFGKAGMPYYAETAEGYFEVPE
;
A
#
# COMPACT_ATOMS: atom_id res chain seq x y z
N LEU A 1 -20.77 -23.82 -17.95
CA LEU A 1 -20.99 -24.12 -19.40
C LEU A 1 -21.92 -23.11 -20.08
N ALA A 2 -22.90 -22.50 -19.39
CA ALA A 2 -23.81 -21.48 -19.94
C ALA A 2 -23.10 -20.20 -20.42
N TYR A 3 -21.92 -19.87 -19.89
CA TYR A 3 -21.14 -18.68 -20.28
C TYR A 3 -20.30 -18.88 -21.55
N LEU A 4 -20.21 -20.11 -22.09
CA LEU A 4 -19.47 -20.42 -23.30
C LEU A 4 -20.25 -20.13 -24.59
N ALA A 5 -21.57 -19.99 -24.50
CA ALA A 5 -22.47 -19.78 -25.63
C ALA A 5 -23.36 -18.57 -25.44
N ILE A 6 -22.74 -17.38 -25.32
CA ILE A 6 -23.52 -16.13 -25.37
C ILE A 6 -23.80 -15.84 -26.84
N ASP A 7 -25.05 -16.07 -27.26
CA ASP A 7 -25.53 -15.67 -28.57
C ASP A 7 -26.13 -14.26 -28.51
N PHE A 8 -25.58 -13.37 -29.31
CA PHE A 8 -26.10 -12.01 -29.45
C PHE A 8 -27.18 -11.98 -30.54
N ALA A 9 -28.43 -11.94 -30.14
CA ALA A 9 -29.55 -11.80 -31.08
C ALA A 9 -29.28 -10.66 -32.07
N ARG A 10 -29.75 -10.85 -33.33
CA ARG A 10 -29.63 -9.81 -34.36
C ARG A 10 -30.45 -8.60 -33.98
N LEU A 11 -29.85 -7.41 -33.98
CA LEU A 11 -30.61 -6.18 -33.81
C LEU A 11 -31.61 -6.00 -34.94
N PRO A 12 -32.88 -5.70 -34.64
CA PRO A 12 -33.85 -5.39 -35.66
C PRO A 12 -33.43 -4.13 -36.43
N ALA A 13 -33.81 -4.05 -37.70
CA ALA A 13 -33.53 -2.88 -38.51
C ALA A 13 -34.28 -1.66 -37.94
N TYR A 14 -33.54 -0.63 -37.57
CA TYR A 14 -34.11 0.62 -37.10
C TYR A 14 -34.66 1.41 -38.28
N ARG A 15 -35.95 1.79 -38.19
CA ARG A 15 -36.69 2.55 -39.25
C ARG A 15 -37.09 3.95 -38.79
N GLY A 16 -36.58 4.44 -37.64
CA GLY A 16 -36.88 5.74 -37.09
C GLY A 16 -35.96 6.86 -37.61
N GLU A 17 -36.26 8.09 -37.25
CA GLU A 17 -35.52 9.30 -37.68
C GLU A 17 -34.24 9.52 -36.94
N GLU A 18 -34.05 8.98 -35.72
CA GLU A 18 -32.85 9.12 -34.88
C GLU A 18 -31.72 8.15 -35.26
N LYS A 19 -31.10 8.39 -36.41
CA LYS A 19 -30.04 7.53 -36.95
C LYS A 19 -28.80 7.52 -36.05
N GLU A 20 -28.46 8.62 -35.41
CA GLU A 20 -27.29 8.77 -34.53
C GLU A 20 -27.43 7.89 -33.29
N THR A 21 -28.60 7.85 -32.67
CA THR A 21 -28.89 6.98 -31.53
C THR A 21 -28.76 5.49 -31.93
N ALA A 22 -29.27 5.12 -33.10
CA ALA A 22 -29.17 3.76 -33.63
C ALA A 22 -27.67 3.32 -33.87
N GLU A 23 -26.87 4.20 -34.43
CA GLU A 23 -25.44 3.98 -34.63
C GLU A 23 -24.67 3.82 -33.29
N ARG A 24 -25.01 4.65 -32.30
CA ARG A 24 -24.45 4.56 -30.95
C ARG A 24 -24.80 3.24 -30.25
N ILE A 25 -26.05 2.80 -30.33
CA ILE A 25 -26.48 1.51 -29.79
C ILE A 25 -25.71 0.35 -30.47
N LYS A 26 -25.54 0.43 -31.79
CA LYS A 26 -24.80 -0.57 -32.55
C LYS A 26 -23.32 -0.60 -32.17
N ALA A 27 -22.69 0.55 -31.97
CA ALA A 27 -21.30 0.68 -31.52
C ALA A 27 -21.12 0.05 -30.13
N LEU A 28 -21.95 0.44 -29.13
CA LEU A 28 -21.89 -0.12 -27.79
C LEU A 28 -22.09 -1.63 -27.75
N ARG A 29 -23.01 -2.13 -28.58
CA ARG A 29 -23.22 -3.57 -28.69
C ARG A 29 -22.00 -4.30 -29.28
N ASN A 30 -21.35 -3.74 -30.28
CA ASN A 30 -20.16 -4.32 -30.85
C ASN A 30 -19.01 -4.33 -29.87
N GLU A 31 -18.80 -3.24 -29.12
CA GLU A 31 -17.82 -3.15 -28.04
C GLU A 31 -18.05 -4.21 -26.95
N ALA A 32 -19.30 -4.34 -26.48
CA ALA A 32 -19.67 -5.39 -25.52
C ALA A 32 -19.41 -6.81 -26.08
N LYS A 33 -19.72 -7.04 -27.35
CA LYS A 33 -19.48 -8.32 -28.04
C LYS A 33 -17.98 -8.63 -28.14
N ASP A 34 -17.18 -7.65 -28.50
CA ASP A 34 -15.71 -7.80 -28.61
C ASP A 34 -15.08 -8.03 -27.23
N THR A 35 -15.57 -7.36 -26.20
CA THR A 35 -15.13 -7.56 -24.81
C THR A 35 -15.44 -8.98 -24.35
N ILE A 36 -16.68 -9.45 -24.57
CA ILE A 36 -17.08 -10.82 -24.21
C ILE A 36 -16.25 -11.85 -24.99
N LYS A 37 -16.00 -11.61 -26.28
CA LYS A 37 -15.16 -12.49 -27.09
C LYS A 37 -13.74 -12.58 -26.57
N LYS A 38 -13.12 -11.45 -26.21
CA LYS A 38 -11.79 -11.40 -25.58
C LYS A 38 -11.76 -12.16 -24.26
N LEU A 39 -12.78 -12.01 -23.41
CA LEU A 39 -12.92 -12.75 -22.16
C LEU A 39 -13.08 -14.25 -22.40
N GLN A 40 -13.87 -14.65 -23.41
CA GLN A 40 -14.03 -16.06 -23.79
C GLN A 40 -12.70 -16.66 -24.27
N GLU A 41 -11.96 -15.95 -25.11
CA GLU A 41 -10.64 -16.36 -25.59
C GLU A 41 -9.61 -16.45 -24.46
N ALA A 42 -9.61 -15.51 -23.49
CA ALA A 42 -8.66 -15.48 -22.39
C ALA A 42 -8.97 -16.54 -21.31
N ILE A 43 -10.25 -16.72 -20.95
CA ILE A 43 -10.63 -17.57 -19.81
C ILE A 43 -11.00 -18.98 -20.26
N PHE A 44 -11.62 -19.12 -21.43
CA PHE A 44 -12.16 -20.40 -21.94
C PHE A 44 -11.44 -20.90 -23.19
N ALA A 45 -10.16 -20.52 -23.36
CA ALA A 45 -9.32 -20.98 -24.49
C ALA A 45 -9.21 -22.51 -24.58
N TYR A 46 -9.45 -23.21 -23.45
CA TYR A 46 -9.33 -24.66 -23.36
C TYR A 46 -10.65 -25.31 -22.92
N SER A 47 -10.94 -26.48 -23.47
CA SER A 47 -12.08 -27.29 -22.99
C SER A 47 -11.86 -27.73 -21.52
N PRO A 48 -12.92 -28.07 -20.76
CA PRO A 48 -12.79 -28.59 -19.40
C PRO A 48 -11.85 -29.82 -19.33
N GLU A 49 -11.85 -30.66 -20.34
CA GLU A 49 -10.98 -31.83 -20.41
C GLU A 49 -9.51 -31.41 -20.59
N MET A 50 -9.24 -30.46 -21.49
CA MET A 50 -7.88 -29.89 -21.65
C MET A 50 -7.41 -29.18 -20.38
N GLN A 51 -8.27 -28.44 -19.71
CA GLN A 51 -7.93 -27.80 -18.42
C GLN A 51 -7.59 -28.85 -17.36
N ALA A 52 -8.37 -29.93 -17.28
CA ALA A 52 -8.10 -31.04 -16.37
C ALA A 52 -6.77 -31.75 -16.69
N ASP A 53 -6.44 -31.91 -17.96
CA ASP A 53 -5.16 -32.48 -18.39
C ASP A 53 -3.98 -31.56 -18.05
N LEU A 54 -4.11 -30.27 -18.29
CA LEU A 54 -3.10 -29.29 -17.89
C LEU A 54 -2.85 -29.31 -16.38
N VAL A 55 -3.90 -29.33 -15.57
CA VAL A 55 -3.79 -29.44 -14.10
C VAL A 55 -3.06 -30.73 -13.72
N ARG A 56 -3.39 -31.87 -14.33
CA ARG A 56 -2.71 -33.13 -14.06
C ARG A 56 -1.22 -33.09 -14.42
N ARG A 57 -0.85 -32.42 -15.51
CA ARG A 57 0.56 -32.24 -15.90
C ARG A 57 1.29 -31.28 -15.01
N MET A 58 0.63 -30.23 -14.52
CA MET A 58 1.21 -29.28 -13.58
C MET A 58 1.37 -29.85 -12.17
N TYR A 59 0.50 -30.78 -11.78
CA TYR A 59 0.49 -31.35 -10.42
C TYR A 59 1.86 -31.86 -9.94
N PRO A 60 2.61 -32.71 -10.68
CA PRO A 60 3.92 -33.19 -10.24
C PRO A 60 4.95 -32.06 -10.10
N VAL A 61 4.86 -31.01 -10.94
CA VAL A 61 5.74 -29.83 -10.85
C VAL A 61 5.45 -29.04 -9.57
N VAL A 62 4.18 -28.76 -9.30
CA VAL A 62 3.74 -28.07 -8.07
C VAL A 62 4.09 -28.89 -6.83
N GLN A 63 3.89 -30.20 -6.88
CA GLN A 63 4.28 -31.11 -5.79
C GLN A 63 5.80 -31.12 -5.56
N GLY A 64 6.58 -31.12 -6.66
CA GLY A 64 8.05 -31.01 -6.60
C GLY A 64 8.49 -29.70 -5.96
N LEU A 65 7.88 -28.59 -6.35
CA LEU A 65 8.14 -27.27 -5.77
C LEU A 65 7.80 -27.25 -4.27
N ALA A 66 6.62 -27.73 -3.90
CA ALA A 66 6.22 -27.80 -2.48
C ALA A 66 7.19 -28.63 -1.63
N ARG A 67 7.64 -29.80 -2.17
CA ARG A 67 8.66 -30.62 -1.50
C ARG A 67 10.00 -29.88 -1.37
N LEU A 68 10.45 -29.21 -2.42
CA LEU A 68 11.70 -28.44 -2.39
C LEU A 68 11.62 -27.30 -1.38
N THR A 69 10.52 -26.57 -1.36
CA THR A 69 10.27 -25.51 -0.38
C THR A 69 10.35 -26.04 1.06
N LYS A 70 9.70 -27.20 1.33
CA LYS A 70 9.77 -27.80 2.65
C LYS A 70 11.20 -28.22 3.03
N LEU A 71 11.94 -28.86 2.13
CA LEU A 71 13.34 -29.21 2.35
C LEU A 71 14.21 -27.98 2.63
N PHE A 72 13.97 -26.89 1.90
CA PHE A 72 14.66 -25.62 2.13
C PHE A 72 14.36 -25.07 3.52
N LEU A 73 13.08 -25.02 3.92
CA LEU A 73 12.70 -24.52 5.25
C LEU A 73 13.32 -25.34 6.38
N ASP A 74 13.32 -26.67 6.27
CA ASP A 74 13.92 -27.57 7.25
C ASP A 74 15.45 -27.34 7.35
N ALA A 75 16.13 -27.23 6.21
CA ALA A 75 17.59 -26.97 6.15
C ALA A 75 17.93 -25.55 6.67
N PHE A 76 17.14 -24.56 6.33
CA PHE A 76 17.30 -23.18 6.80
C PHE A 76 17.13 -23.07 8.32
N ALA A 77 16.09 -23.72 8.87
CA ALA A 77 15.89 -23.79 10.31
C ALA A 77 17.04 -24.49 11.04
N ALA A 78 17.59 -25.58 10.45
CA ALA A 78 18.75 -26.29 11.01
C ALA A 78 19.99 -25.40 11.00
N ALA A 79 20.26 -24.71 9.90
CA ALA A 79 21.39 -23.78 9.78
C ALA A 79 21.31 -22.59 10.77
N LYS A 80 20.11 -22.05 10.98
CA LYS A 80 19.88 -21.00 12.01
C LYS A 80 20.21 -21.52 13.42
N ARG A 81 19.73 -22.72 13.75
CA ARG A 81 20.00 -23.35 15.07
C ARG A 81 21.51 -23.58 15.29
N GLU A 82 22.21 -24.08 14.26
CA GLU A 82 23.68 -24.30 14.35
C GLU A 82 24.43 -23.00 14.65
N LYS A 83 23.96 -21.88 14.05
CA LYS A 83 24.57 -20.55 14.24
C LYS A 83 24.01 -19.78 15.45
N ASN A 84 23.06 -20.35 16.22
CA ASN A 84 22.33 -19.65 17.28
C ASN A 84 21.70 -18.32 16.80
N MET A 85 21.11 -18.32 15.61
CA MET A 85 20.46 -17.17 14.99
C MET A 85 18.97 -17.42 14.85
N ILE A 86 18.19 -16.35 14.99
CA ILE A 86 16.74 -16.32 14.73
C ILE A 86 16.44 -15.08 13.89
N ASP A 87 15.42 -15.17 13.06
CA ASP A 87 14.89 -14.02 12.31
C ASP A 87 13.56 -13.49 12.92
N PHE A 88 13.02 -12.43 12.37
CA PHE A 88 11.80 -11.82 12.89
C PHE A 88 10.60 -12.77 12.84
N HIS A 89 10.50 -13.64 11.83
CA HIS A 89 9.43 -14.62 11.75
C HIS A 89 9.55 -15.70 12.83
N ASP A 90 10.78 -16.08 13.19
CA ASP A 90 10.99 -17.05 14.28
C ASP A 90 10.44 -16.52 15.62
N TYR A 91 10.59 -15.19 15.89
CA TYR A 91 10.05 -14.60 17.12
C TYR A 91 8.51 -14.76 17.18
N GLU A 92 7.82 -14.48 16.10
CA GLU A 92 6.37 -14.60 16.03
C GLU A 92 5.93 -16.05 16.16
N HIS A 93 6.58 -16.98 15.47
CA HIS A 93 6.24 -18.41 15.53
C HIS A 93 6.54 -19.03 16.90
N PHE A 94 7.68 -18.73 17.49
CA PHE A 94 8.01 -19.21 18.83
C PHE A 94 7.06 -18.62 19.90
N ALA A 95 6.70 -17.36 19.77
CA ALA A 95 5.70 -16.77 20.65
C ALA A 95 4.34 -17.49 20.50
N LEU A 96 3.93 -17.81 19.26
CA LEU A 96 2.71 -18.54 19.01
C LEU A 96 2.75 -19.95 19.63
N GLU A 97 3.85 -20.70 19.45
CA GLU A 97 4.05 -22.04 20.04
C GLU A 97 4.03 -22.03 21.57
N ILE A 98 4.54 -20.95 22.20
CA ILE A 98 4.56 -20.81 23.66
C ILE A 98 3.17 -20.41 24.21
N LEU A 99 2.44 -19.57 23.48
CA LEU A 99 1.26 -18.90 23.99
C LEU A 99 -0.06 -19.52 23.56
N VAL A 100 -0.07 -20.37 22.53
CA VAL A 100 -1.29 -20.94 21.95
C VAL A 100 -1.16 -22.44 21.78
N ASN A 101 -2.12 -23.20 22.31
CA ASN A 101 -2.21 -24.64 22.14
C ASN A 101 -2.60 -25.02 20.70
N GLU A 102 -2.42 -26.28 20.31
CA GLU A 102 -2.81 -26.80 18.99
C GLU A 102 -4.31 -26.63 18.68
N ASP A 103 -5.16 -26.59 19.70
CA ASP A 103 -6.60 -26.35 19.57
C ASP A 103 -6.98 -24.85 19.50
N GLY A 104 -5.97 -23.96 19.49
CA GLY A 104 -6.16 -22.51 19.44
C GLY A 104 -6.46 -21.85 20.78
N THR A 105 -6.48 -22.59 21.88
CA THR A 105 -6.70 -22.02 23.22
C THR A 105 -5.40 -21.45 23.81
N PRO A 106 -5.46 -20.38 24.65
CA PRO A 106 -4.28 -19.85 25.33
C PRO A 106 -3.66 -20.88 26.29
N THR A 107 -2.33 -20.90 26.33
CA THR A 107 -1.56 -21.74 27.28
C THR A 107 -1.53 -21.14 28.68
N GLU A 108 -0.95 -21.89 29.64
CA GLU A 108 -0.67 -21.38 30.99
C GLU A 108 0.28 -20.18 30.97
N ALA A 109 1.30 -20.20 30.11
CA ALA A 109 2.20 -19.07 29.92
C ALA A 109 1.48 -17.80 29.42
N ALA A 110 0.50 -17.96 28.54
CA ALA A 110 -0.35 -16.85 28.13
C ALA A 110 -1.21 -16.31 29.26
N ALA A 111 -1.73 -17.22 30.13
CA ALA A 111 -2.51 -16.84 31.30
C ALA A 111 -1.67 -16.06 32.33
N GLU A 112 -0.40 -16.43 32.54
CA GLU A 112 0.54 -15.68 33.38
C GLU A 112 0.80 -14.28 32.83
N LEU A 113 1.05 -14.14 31.51
CA LEU A 113 1.25 -12.84 30.87
C LEU A 113 0.00 -11.96 30.97
N ARG A 114 -1.19 -12.54 30.82
CA ARG A 114 -2.47 -11.84 31.00
C ARG A 114 -2.63 -11.23 32.39
N GLN A 115 -2.18 -11.94 33.43
CA GLN A 115 -2.21 -11.41 34.80
C GLN A 115 -1.16 -10.32 35.03
N ARG A 116 -0.12 -10.27 34.21
CA ARG A 116 0.97 -9.30 34.35
C ARG A 116 0.68 -7.97 33.67
N TYR A 117 -0.11 -7.98 32.60
CA TYR A 117 -0.38 -6.78 31.81
C TYR A 117 -1.80 -6.25 32.08
N ASP A 118 -1.87 -5.06 32.63
CA ASP A 118 -3.15 -4.36 32.85
C ASP A 118 -3.74 -3.87 31.52
N GLU A 119 -2.87 -3.36 30.62
CA GLU A 119 -3.26 -2.86 29.31
C GLU A 119 -2.26 -3.31 28.21
N ILE A 120 -2.76 -3.58 27.03
CA ILE A 120 -1.99 -3.94 25.83
C ILE A 120 -2.26 -2.87 24.79
N MET A 121 -1.23 -2.08 24.45
CA MET A 121 -1.32 -0.98 23.50
C MET A 121 -0.64 -1.36 22.20
N ILE A 122 -1.36 -1.24 21.08
CA ILE A 122 -0.86 -1.59 19.75
C ILE A 122 -0.97 -0.36 18.86
N ASP A 123 0.14 0.05 18.29
CA ASP A 123 0.21 1.09 17.27
C ASP A 123 0.25 0.48 15.87
N GLU A 124 -0.16 1.26 14.86
CA GLU A 124 -0.21 0.83 13.45
C GLU A 124 -0.94 -0.51 13.25
N TYR A 125 -2.05 -0.70 13.99
CA TYR A 125 -2.76 -1.98 14.02
C TYR A 125 -3.27 -2.44 12.65
N GLN A 126 -3.45 -1.55 11.67
CA GLN A 126 -3.82 -1.89 10.29
C GLN A 126 -2.74 -2.74 9.58
N ASP A 127 -1.51 -2.74 10.08
CA ASP A 127 -0.41 -3.52 9.52
C ASP A 127 -0.17 -4.86 10.22
N SER A 128 -1.03 -5.21 11.19
CA SER A 128 -0.97 -6.49 11.90
C SER A 128 -1.36 -7.66 10.99
N ASN A 129 -0.69 -8.80 11.20
CA ASN A 129 -1.01 -10.06 10.56
C ASN A 129 -1.79 -11.00 11.51
N LEU A 130 -2.26 -12.13 10.99
CA LEU A 130 -3.06 -13.08 11.77
C LEU A 130 -2.27 -13.73 12.93
N VAL A 131 -0.95 -13.95 12.76
CA VAL A 131 -0.09 -14.51 13.81
C VAL A 131 0.00 -13.53 14.98
N GLN A 132 0.27 -12.26 14.69
CA GLN A 132 0.32 -11.20 15.69
C GLN A 132 -1.03 -11.04 16.40
N GLU A 133 -2.14 -11.03 15.65
CA GLU A 133 -3.48 -10.96 16.25
C GLU A 133 -3.76 -12.15 17.17
N THR A 134 -3.35 -13.37 16.80
CA THR A 134 -3.54 -14.57 17.62
C THR A 134 -2.72 -14.48 18.91
N ILE A 135 -1.46 -14.01 18.84
CA ILE A 135 -0.61 -13.79 20.01
C ILE A 135 -1.24 -12.74 20.93
N LEU A 136 -1.67 -11.60 20.38
CA LEU A 136 -2.31 -10.53 21.15
C LEU A 136 -3.60 -11.00 21.82
N ALA A 137 -4.42 -11.77 21.12
CA ALA A 137 -5.64 -12.34 21.68
C ALA A 137 -5.35 -13.31 22.83
N ALA A 138 -4.30 -14.16 22.70
CA ALA A 138 -3.92 -15.12 23.73
C ALA A 138 -3.49 -14.47 25.05
N VAL A 139 -2.76 -13.35 24.97
CA VAL A 139 -2.25 -12.62 26.16
C VAL A 139 -3.19 -11.53 26.66
N SER A 140 -4.28 -11.23 25.95
CA SER A 140 -5.27 -10.23 26.35
C SER A 140 -6.36 -10.83 27.23
N GLY A 141 -7.11 -9.98 27.94
CA GLY A 141 -8.26 -10.37 28.75
C GLY A 141 -9.52 -10.72 27.95
N GLU A 142 -9.51 -10.62 26.63
CA GLU A 142 -10.70 -10.85 25.78
C GLU A 142 -11.32 -12.23 25.98
N SER A 143 -10.50 -13.28 26.12
CA SER A 143 -10.97 -14.66 26.32
C SER A 143 -11.71 -14.88 27.63
N ILE A 144 -11.53 -13.99 28.62
CA ILE A 144 -12.21 -14.01 29.92
C ILE A 144 -13.22 -12.86 30.08
N GLY A 145 -13.46 -12.09 29.01
CA GLY A 145 -14.41 -10.97 29.00
C GLY A 145 -13.90 -9.67 29.64
N GLU A 146 -12.61 -9.57 29.86
CA GLU A 146 -11.91 -8.38 30.35
C GLU A 146 -11.14 -7.73 29.19
N ASN A 147 -11.75 -6.77 28.50
CA ASN A 147 -11.12 -6.12 27.36
C ASN A 147 -10.09 -5.11 27.83
N ASN A 148 -8.82 -5.37 27.55
CA ASN A 148 -7.69 -4.55 27.94
C ASN A 148 -6.77 -4.19 26.77
N ARG A 149 -7.28 -4.28 25.52
CA ARG A 149 -6.53 -3.87 24.32
C ARG A 149 -6.90 -2.47 23.87
N PHE A 150 -5.88 -1.65 23.65
CA PHE A 150 -5.98 -0.33 23.05
C PHE A 150 -5.24 -0.34 21.72
N MET A 151 -5.98 -0.27 20.62
CA MET A 151 -5.46 -0.37 19.26
C MET A 151 -5.57 0.97 18.57
N VAL A 152 -4.47 1.46 18.01
CA VAL A 152 -4.41 2.67 17.19
C VAL A 152 -4.00 2.31 15.77
N GLY A 153 -4.62 2.94 14.79
CA GLY A 153 -4.28 2.71 13.40
C GLY A 153 -5.12 3.54 12.44
N ASP A 154 -4.76 3.46 11.19
CA ASP A 154 -5.49 4.08 10.10
C ASP A 154 -5.50 3.15 8.88
N VAL A 155 -6.64 2.53 8.61
CA VAL A 155 -6.80 1.58 7.50
C VAL A 155 -6.39 2.18 6.15
N LYS A 156 -6.55 3.51 5.98
CA LYS A 156 -6.13 4.23 4.76
C LYS A 156 -4.61 4.21 4.54
N GLN A 157 -3.84 3.97 5.60
CA GLN A 157 -2.37 3.92 5.58
C GLN A 157 -1.83 2.50 5.50
N SER A 158 -2.67 1.48 5.35
CA SER A 158 -2.22 0.11 5.19
C SER A 158 -1.51 -0.07 3.85
N ILE A 159 -0.19 -0.28 3.91
CA ILE A 159 0.69 -0.46 2.74
C ILE A 159 1.49 -1.76 2.80
N TYR A 160 1.33 -2.56 3.86
CA TYR A 160 2.13 -3.78 4.11
C TYR A 160 1.40 -5.09 3.77
N ARG A 161 0.37 -5.06 2.92
CA ARG A 161 -0.34 -6.28 2.49
C ARG A 161 0.62 -7.33 1.87
N PHE A 162 1.68 -6.89 1.18
CA PHE A 162 2.71 -7.77 0.65
C PHE A 162 3.57 -8.47 1.74
N ARG A 163 3.50 -8.00 2.99
CA ARG A 163 4.06 -8.64 4.20
C ARG A 163 3.01 -9.40 5.00
N GLN A 164 1.91 -9.78 4.38
CA GLN A 164 0.77 -10.48 4.99
C GLN A 164 0.00 -9.66 6.04
N ALA A 165 0.15 -8.32 6.06
CA ALA A 165 -0.74 -7.48 6.84
C ALA A 165 -2.19 -7.70 6.42
N MET A 166 -3.08 -7.75 7.39
CA MET A 166 -4.52 -7.98 7.23
C MET A 166 -5.31 -6.77 7.75
N PRO A 167 -5.45 -5.69 6.95
CA PRO A 167 -6.22 -4.52 7.34
C PRO A 167 -7.69 -4.85 7.65
N GLU A 168 -8.16 -5.99 7.16
CA GLU A 168 -9.50 -6.52 7.44
C GLU A 168 -9.73 -6.73 8.95
N LEU A 169 -8.70 -7.12 9.72
CA LEU A 169 -8.77 -7.29 11.18
C LEU A 169 -9.12 -5.97 11.88
N PHE A 170 -8.50 -4.87 11.45
CA PHE A 170 -8.81 -3.56 11.99
C PHE A 170 -10.19 -3.07 11.51
N ASN A 171 -10.50 -3.24 10.23
CA ASN A 171 -11.75 -2.78 9.64
C ASN A 171 -12.97 -3.49 10.26
N GLU A 172 -12.86 -4.78 10.57
CA GLU A 172 -13.91 -5.53 11.28
C GLU A 172 -14.19 -4.92 12.66
N LYS A 173 -13.14 -4.65 13.46
CA LYS A 173 -13.26 -3.99 14.76
C LYS A 173 -13.82 -2.58 14.63
N TYR A 174 -13.34 -1.82 13.63
CA TYR A 174 -13.81 -0.47 13.37
C TYR A 174 -15.32 -0.41 13.03
N GLN A 175 -15.84 -1.40 12.33
CA GLN A 175 -17.27 -1.50 12.02
C GLN A 175 -18.09 -1.99 13.21
N ARG A 176 -17.56 -2.94 13.98
CA ARG A 176 -18.26 -3.58 15.11
C ARG A 176 -18.33 -2.69 16.35
N TYR A 177 -17.25 -1.97 16.66
CA TYR A 177 -17.17 -1.22 17.91
C TYR A 177 -18.05 0.03 17.88
N PRO A 178 -18.92 0.23 18.89
CA PRO A 178 -19.74 1.43 19.02
C PRO A 178 -18.88 2.65 19.37
N ALA A 179 -19.40 3.85 19.10
CA ALA A 179 -18.74 5.10 19.45
C ALA A 179 -19.13 5.62 20.86
N GLU A 180 -20.21 5.08 21.43
CA GLU A 180 -20.79 5.52 22.70
C GLU A 180 -19.86 5.22 23.87
N GLU A 181 -19.89 6.11 24.89
CA GLU A 181 -19.15 5.90 26.12
C GLU A 181 -19.80 4.84 27.03
N GLY A 182 -18.96 4.20 27.85
CA GLY A 182 -19.40 3.20 28.81
C GLY A 182 -19.62 1.80 28.25
N GLN A 183 -19.32 1.58 26.97
CA GLN A 183 -19.32 0.25 26.36
C GLN A 183 -18.01 -0.50 26.65
N LYS A 184 -18.07 -1.82 26.70
CA LYS A 184 -16.87 -2.68 26.87
C LYS A 184 -15.89 -2.55 25.69
N GLU A 185 -16.42 -2.37 24.50
CA GLU A 185 -15.67 -2.10 23.26
C GLU A 185 -16.07 -0.72 22.79
N ARG A 186 -15.11 0.10 22.42
CA ARG A 186 -15.38 1.48 21.99
C ARG A 186 -14.46 1.90 20.86
N LYS A 187 -15.05 2.56 19.86
CA LYS A 187 -14.34 3.23 18.79
C LYS A 187 -14.18 4.71 19.08
N ILE A 188 -12.97 5.23 18.95
CA ILE A 188 -12.66 6.66 19.04
C ILE A 188 -12.07 7.11 17.70
N VAL A 189 -12.72 8.05 17.03
CA VAL A 189 -12.26 8.56 15.73
C VAL A 189 -11.41 9.81 15.95
N LEU A 190 -10.17 9.78 15.49
CA LEU A 190 -9.23 10.90 15.49
C LEU A 190 -9.22 11.56 14.12
N SER A 191 -10.06 12.57 13.90
CA SER A 191 -10.20 13.25 12.61
C SER A 191 -9.24 14.43 12.40
N LYS A 192 -8.57 14.89 13.46
CA LYS A 192 -7.72 16.10 13.41
C LYS A 192 -6.26 15.75 13.18
N ASN A 193 -5.67 16.38 12.17
CA ASN A 193 -4.26 16.28 11.85
C ASN A 193 -3.51 17.51 12.41
N PHE A 194 -2.51 17.26 13.27
CA PHE A 194 -1.67 18.29 13.92
C PHE A 194 -0.27 18.39 13.27
N ARG A 195 -0.06 17.74 12.13
CA ARG A 195 1.24 17.68 11.45
C ARG A 195 1.32 18.57 10.23
N SER A 196 0.24 18.63 9.46
CA SER A 196 0.21 19.24 8.14
C SER A 196 -0.63 20.52 8.11
N ARG A 197 -0.29 21.43 7.20
CA ARG A 197 -1.09 22.63 6.93
C ARG A 197 -2.43 22.26 6.29
N LYS A 198 -3.44 23.10 6.52
CA LYS A 198 -4.80 22.89 6.03
C LYS A 198 -4.85 22.65 4.49
N ASN A 199 -4.15 23.45 3.73
CA ASN A 199 -4.15 23.35 2.28
C ASN A 199 -3.54 22.03 1.76
N ILE A 200 -2.53 21.48 2.46
CA ILE A 200 -2.00 20.14 2.14
C ILE A 200 -3.08 19.08 2.40
N LEU A 201 -3.78 19.18 3.53
CA LEU A 201 -4.87 18.26 3.84
C LEU A 201 -6.03 18.38 2.86
N ASP A 202 -6.37 19.61 2.44
CA ASP A 202 -7.39 19.86 1.44
C ASP A 202 -7.01 19.23 0.09
N GLY A 203 -5.75 19.34 -0.33
CA GLY A 203 -5.24 18.70 -1.55
C GLY A 203 -5.28 17.17 -1.46
N VAL A 204 -4.88 16.59 -0.33
CA VAL A 204 -5.00 15.16 -0.07
C VAL A 204 -6.46 14.72 -0.13
N ASN A 205 -7.35 15.41 0.58
CA ASN A 205 -8.77 15.11 0.59
C ASN A 205 -9.37 15.18 -0.83
N PHE A 206 -8.98 16.20 -1.62
CA PHE A 206 -9.46 16.37 -2.99
C PHE A 206 -9.11 15.17 -3.87
N ILE A 207 -7.86 14.69 -3.78
CA ILE A 207 -7.41 13.55 -4.58
C ILE A 207 -8.09 12.26 -4.10
N PHE A 208 -8.02 11.96 -2.80
CA PHE A 208 -8.49 10.68 -2.27
C PHE A 208 -10.01 10.50 -2.33
N ARG A 209 -10.80 11.56 -2.28
CA ARG A 209 -12.25 11.49 -2.55
C ARG A 209 -12.59 11.00 -3.96
N GLN A 210 -11.69 11.19 -4.92
CA GLN A 210 -11.88 10.75 -6.31
C GLN A 210 -11.42 9.32 -6.55
N ILE A 211 -10.30 8.91 -5.93
CA ILE A 211 -9.63 7.64 -6.25
C ILE A 211 -9.84 6.55 -5.20
N MET A 212 -10.12 6.89 -3.93
CA MET A 212 -10.30 5.91 -2.86
C MET A 212 -11.79 5.61 -2.68
N GLN A 213 -12.26 4.62 -3.39
CA GLN A 213 -13.63 4.12 -3.36
C GLN A 213 -13.64 2.69 -2.82
N LYS A 214 -14.77 2.25 -2.26
CA LYS A 214 -14.91 0.93 -1.65
C LYS A 214 -14.57 -0.20 -2.61
N GLU A 215 -14.89 -0.03 -3.88
CA GLU A 215 -14.64 -0.99 -4.96
C GLU A 215 -13.15 -1.10 -5.33
N PHE A 216 -12.34 -0.09 -5.01
CA PHE A 216 -10.92 -0.01 -5.38
C PHE A 216 -9.95 -0.15 -4.21
N GLY A 217 -10.36 0.24 -3.00
CA GLY A 217 -9.49 0.30 -1.83
C GLY A 217 -10.10 -0.26 -0.55
N ASP A 218 -11.21 -0.99 -0.66
CA ASP A 218 -11.95 -1.56 0.46
C ASP A 218 -12.49 -0.51 1.47
N ILE A 219 -12.22 0.79 1.24
CA ILE A 219 -12.58 1.90 2.12
C ILE A 219 -13.20 3.02 1.28
N ALA A 220 -14.34 3.55 1.74
CA ALA A 220 -14.90 4.78 1.21
C ALA A 220 -14.23 5.99 1.87
N TYR A 221 -13.67 6.89 1.08
CA TYR A 221 -13.12 8.16 1.58
C TYR A 221 -14.21 9.22 1.70
N ASP A 222 -14.98 9.12 2.77
CA ASP A 222 -16.08 10.03 3.11
C ASP A 222 -15.63 11.15 4.08
N ASP A 223 -16.56 11.91 4.62
CA ASP A 223 -16.27 12.97 5.58
C ASP A 223 -15.74 12.44 6.92
N ALA A 224 -16.02 11.22 7.29
CA ALA A 224 -15.47 10.59 8.49
C ALA A 224 -14.01 10.15 8.26
N ALA A 225 -13.66 9.78 7.03
CA ALA A 225 -12.30 9.40 6.64
C ALA A 225 -11.41 10.61 6.27
N ALA A 226 -12.00 11.78 5.97
CA ALA A 226 -11.28 12.98 5.57
C ALA A 226 -10.39 13.54 6.69
N LEU A 227 -9.31 14.21 6.30
CA LEU A 227 -8.35 14.83 7.21
C LEU A 227 -8.73 16.29 7.50
N TYR A 228 -8.76 16.66 8.76
CA TYR A 228 -9.07 18.03 9.19
C TYR A 228 -7.90 18.64 9.95
N ALA A 229 -7.58 19.91 9.67
CA ALA A 229 -6.52 20.62 10.39
C ALA A 229 -6.83 20.75 11.89
N GLY A 230 -5.92 20.26 12.73
CA GLY A 230 -6.00 20.33 14.18
C GLY A 230 -5.21 21.50 14.77
N MET A 231 -4.35 22.13 13.96
CA MET A 231 -3.58 23.30 14.40
C MET A 231 -3.55 24.37 13.31
N THR A 232 -3.31 25.61 13.73
CA THR A 232 -3.07 26.76 12.85
C THR A 232 -1.58 27.05 12.84
N PHE A 233 -1.01 27.27 11.66
CA PHE A 233 0.36 27.73 11.52
C PHE A 233 0.40 29.26 11.60
N PRO A 234 1.48 29.87 12.13
CA PRO A 234 1.62 31.30 12.15
C PRO A 234 1.55 31.91 10.74
N ASP A 235 1.10 33.15 10.63
CA ASP A 235 1.15 33.90 9.38
C ASP A 235 2.60 34.26 9.02
N CYS A 236 2.92 34.26 7.73
CA CYS A 236 4.21 34.64 7.20
C CYS A 236 4.00 35.44 5.92
N ALA A 237 4.69 36.58 5.81
CA ALA A 237 4.61 37.44 4.64
C ALA A 237 5.47 36.93 3.46
N GLU A 238 6.49 36.13 3.76
CA GLU A 238 7.42 35.57 2.77
C GLU A 238 6.90 34.27 2.16
N PRO A 239 7.46 33.80 1.02
CA PRO A 239 7.10 32.51 0.43
C PRO A 239 7.22 31.39 1.46
N HIS A 240 6.14 30.66 1.67
CA HIS A 240 6.09 29.54 2.61
C HIS A 240 5.14 28.46 2.11
N GLY A 241 5.24 27.24 2.68
CA GLY A 241 4.44 26.07 2.34
C GLY A 241 2.96 26.33 2.32
N GLY A 242 2.44 26.77 1.20
CA GLY A 242 1.05 27.15 1.06
C GLY A 242 0.30 26.37 -0.01
N GLU A 243 0.93 25.93 -1.06
CA GLU A 243 0.23 25.42 -2.22
C GLU A 243 0.64 23.98 -2.56
N ASN A 244 -0.32 23.22 -3.06
CA ASN A 244 -0.04 21.94 -3.66
C ASN A 244 0.35 22.20 -5.12
N GLU A 245 1.51 21.72 -5.53
CA GLU A 245 2.02 21.89 -6.89
C GLU A 245 2.00 20.56 -7.65
N ILE A 246 1.66 20.62 -8.93
CA ILE A 246 1.78 19.50 -9.85
C ILE A 246 2.75 19.90 -10.94
N LEU A 247 3.88 19.20 -11.04
CA LEU A 247 4.86 19.35 -12.09
C LEU A 247 4.54 18.37 -13.22
N LEU A 248 4.11 18.88 -14.36
CA LEU A 248 3.89 18.07 -15.56
C LEU A 248 5.13 18.13 -16.44
N ILE A 249 5.77 16.98 -16.61
CA ILE A 249 6.99 16.84 -17.41
C ILE A 249 6.61 16.20 -18.75
N ALA A 250 6.69 16.97 -19.84
CA ALA A 250 6.51 16.44 -21.17
C ALA A 250 7.82 15.77 -21.63
N THR A 251 7.83 14.46 -21.75
CA THR A 251 8.88 13.72 -22.44
C THR A 251 8.50 13.61 -23.91
N ALA A 252 9.30 14.21 -24.81
CA ALA A 252 9.08 14.02 -26.24
C ALA A 252 9.28 12.53 -26.58
N GLU A 253 8.24 11.88 -27.10
CA GLU A 253 8.40 10.60 -27.76
C GLU A 253 9.17 10.84 -29.06
N THR A 254 10.46 10.54 -29.04
CA THR A 254 11.22 10.43 -30.28
C THR A 254 10.84 9.11 -30.93
N GLU A 255 10.00 9.20 -31.97
CA GLU A 255 9.52 8.03 -32.76
C GLU A 255 10.66 7.24 -33.42
N ASP A 256 11.88 7.76 -33.45
CA ASP A 256 13.01 7.24 -34.22
C ASP A 256 14.13 6.56 -33.41
N SER A 257 13.94 6.22 -32.14
CA SER A 257 15.04 5.57 -31.43
C SER A 257 14.87 4.05 -31.35
N GLU A 258 15.78 3.33 -31.99
CA GLU A 258 16.07 1.89 -31.76
C GLU A 258 16.57 1.59 -30.34
N LEU A 259 16.39 2.54 -29.38
CA LEU A 259 16.79 2.38 -27.99
C LEU A 259 15.91 1.34 -27.30
N SER A 260 16.54 0.48 -26.51
CA SER A 260 15.81 -0.47 -25.68
C SER A 260 14.87 0.26 -24.69
N GLU A 261 13.78 -0.39 -24.29
CA GLU A 261 12.82 0.17 -23.34
C GLU A 261 13.50 0.58 -22.01
N GLU A 262 14.57 -0.12 -21.60
CA GLU A 262 15.34 0.21 -20.41
C GLU A 262 16.08 1.56 -20.51
N LEU A 263 16.63 1.87 -21.69
CA LEU A 263 17.30 3.17 -21.92
C LEU A 263 16.29 4.32 -21.99
N LYS A 264 15.13 4.10 -22.61
CA LYS A 264 14.04 5.08 -22.60
C LYS A 264 13.53 5.39 -21.20
N GLU A 265 13.42 4.37 -20.36
CA GLU A 265 13.01 4.51 -18.97
C GLU A 265 14.07 5.24 -18.13
N LEU A 266 15.36 5.02 -18.37
CA LEU A 266 16.45 5.74 -17.73
C LEU A 266 16.43 7.23 -18.09
N ASP A 267 16.23 7.57 -19.36
CA ASP A 267 16.10 8.94 -19.82
C ASP A 267 14.93 9.67 -19.15
N ARG A 268 13.78 9.03 -19.02
CA ARG A 268 12.61 9.60 -18.32
C ARG A 268 12.92 9.92 -16.86
N ARG A 269 13.58 9.00 -16.14
CA ARG A 269 13.98 9.22 -14.74
C ARG A 269 15.00 10.36 -14.60
N GLN A 270 15.93 10.49 -15.52
CA GLN A 270 16.90 11.59 -15.50
C GLN A 270 16.22 12.95 -15.70
N VAL A 271 15.27 13.04 -16.63
CA VAL A 271 14.47 14.25 -16.86
C VAL A 271 13.65 14.60 -15.61
N GLU A 272 13.00 13.63 -15.00
CA GLU A 272 12.22 13.81 -13.76
C GLU A 272 13.12 14.26 -12.60
N ALA A 273 14.25 13.59 -12.36
CA ALA A 273 15.20 13.95 -11.32
C ALA A 273 15.77 15.37 -11.54
N THR A 274 16.03 15.75 -12.80
CA THR A 274 16.49 17.09 -13.17
C THR A 274 15.43 18.15 -12.86
N ALA A 275 14.17 17.89 -13.15
CA ALA A 275 13.07 18.78 -12.82
C ALA A 275 12.89 18.94 -11.30
N ILE A 276 13.00 17.84 -10.54
CA ILE A 276 12.98 17.86 -9.07
C ILE A 276 14.14 18.72 -8.54
N ALA A 277 15.38 18.51 -9.02
CA ALA A 277 16.54 19.28 -8.61
C ALA A 277 16.38 20.77 -8.92
N ALA A 278 15.87 21.11 -10.11
CA ALA A 278 15.59 22.50 -10.49
C ALA A 278 14.54 23.14 -9.56
N ARG A 279 13.47 22.40 -9.20
CA ARG A 279 12.45 22.90 -8.28
C ARG A 279 13.00 23.13 -6.87
N ILE A 280 13.80 22.19 -6.34
CA ILE A 280 14.47 22.33 -5.05
C ILE A 280 15.36 23.56 -5.04
N ARG A 281 16.15 23.78 -6.10
CA ARG A 281 17.02 24.97 -6.22
C ARG A 281 16.18 26.26 -6.20
N ALA A 282 15.12 26.32 -6.96
CA ALA A 282 14.23 27.47 -7.00
C ALA A 282 13.62 27.79 -5.62
N LEU A 283 13.24 26.75 -4.85
CA LEU A 283 12.76 26.92 -3.48
C LEU A 283 13.85 27.48 -2.55
N MET A 284 15.08 26.96 -2.64
CA MET A 284 16.20 27.46 -1.84
C MET A 284 16.56 28.92 -2.17
N GLU A 285 16.59 29.27 -3.45
CA GLU A 285 16.92 30.61 -3.92
C GLU A 285 15.82 31.65 -3.64
N SER A 286 14.55 31.23 -3.55
CA SER A 286 13.43 32.12 -3.26
C SER A 286 13.38 32.57 -1.78
N GLY A 287 14.24 32.05 -0.92
CA GLY A 287 14.17 32.34 0.52
C GLY A 287 12.98 31.69 1.21
N TYR A 288 12.47 30.58 0.67
CA TYR A 288 11.33 29.84 1.19
C TYR A 288 11.42 29.55 2.69
N GLN A 289 10.35 29.80 3.43
CA GLN A 289 10.31 29.70 4.88
C GLN A 289 9.57 28.45 5.35
N VAL A 290 10.09 27.80 6.38
CA VAL A 290 9.45 26.66 7.08
C VAL A 290 9.36 26.95 8.57
N VAL A 291 8.34 26.38 9.22
CA VAL A 291 8.17 26.51 10.67
C VAL A 291 9.12 25.54 11.38
N ASP A 292 9.94 26.06 12.28
CA ASP A 292 10.75 25.25 13.17
C ASP A 292 9.85 24.64 14.27
N LYS A 293 9.85 23.29 14.35
CA LYS A 293 8.98 22.57 15.29
C LYS A 293 9.27 22.84 16.77
N LYS A 294 10.50 23.23 17.11
CA LYS A 294 10.91 23.46 18.50
C LYS A 294 10.54 24.85 18.96
N THR A 295 10.69 25.84 18.11
CA THR A 295 10.49 27.26 18.45
C THR A 295 9.14 27.79 18.01
N GLY A 296 8.46 27.14 17.06
CA GLY A 296 7.25 27.63 16.41
C GLY A 296 7.48 28.81 15.47
N ALA A 297 8.72 29.27 15.30
CA ALA A 297 9.08 30.40 14.48
C ALA A 297 9.43 29.97 13.04
N TYR A 298 9.28 30.89 12.07
CA TYR A 298 9.75 30.67 10.72
C TYR A 298 11.27 30.76 10.62
N ARG A 299 11.84 29.92 9.79
CA ARG A 299 13.25 29.94 9.42
C ARG A 299 13.41 29.59 7.93
N PRO A 300 14.53 29.97 7.32
CA PRO A 300 14.82 29.56 5.94
C PRO A 300 14.81 28.03 5.76
N LEU A 301 14.34 27.59 4.60
CA LEU A 301 14.35 26.18 4.16
C LEU A 301 15.79 25.64 4.12
N ARG A 302 15.95 24.37 4.49
CA ARG A 302 17.21 23.62 4.38
C ARG A 302 16.95 22.36 3.58
N TYR A 303 17.97 21.79 2.94
CA TYR A 303 17.84 20.52 2.21
C TYR A 303 17.27 19.39 3.07
N GLY A 304 17.62 19.33 4.36
CA GLY A 304 17.08 18.32 5.30
C GLY A 304 15.60 18.50 5.66
N ASP A 305 14.94 19.56 5.21
CA ASP A 305 13.50 19.76 5.38
C ASP A 305 12.68 19.19 4.21
N ILE A 306 13.34 18.73 3.15
CA ILE A 306 12.74 18.24 1.91
C ILE A 306 12.85 16.72 1.88
N ALA A 307 11.74 16.04 1.61
CA ALA A 307 11.70 14.61 1.38
C ALA A 307 11.18 14.31 -0.02
N ILE A 308 11.83 13.38 -0.72
CA ILE A 308 11.39 12.85 -2.01
C ILE A 308 10.84 11.44 -1.75
N LEU A 309 9.58 11.24 -2.06
CA LEU A 309 8.91 9.95 -1.89
C LEU A 309 8.74 9.29 -3.26
N LEU A 310 9.25 8.08 -3.38
CA LEU A 310 9.16 7.26 -4.58
C LEU A 310 8.46 5.94 -4.27
N ARG A 311 7.77 5.37 -5.24
CA ARG A 311 7.15 4.07 -5.08
C ARG A 311 8.18 2.95 -4.85
N SER A 312 9.36 3.07 -5.44
CA SER A 312 10.48 2.14 -5.31
C SER A 312 11.79 2.87 -5.57
N MET A 313 12.80 2.58 -4.77
CA MET A 313 14.15 3.12 -4.98
C MET A 313 14.92 2.38 -6.09
N LYS A 314 14.43 1.22 -6.52
CA LYS A 314 15.09 0.43 -7.57
C LYS A 314 15.27 1.27 -8.84
N ASN A 315 16.51 1.34 -9.33
CA ASN A 315 16.91 2.13 -10.51
C ASN A 315 16.78 3.66 -10.33
N TRP A 316 16.50 4.16 -9.13
CA TRP A 316 16.47 5.61 -8.87
C TRP A 316 17.76 6.09 -8.19
N SER A 317 18.41 5.27 -7.37
CA SER A 317 19.59 5.66 -6.60
C SER A 317 20.68 6.22 -7.51
N SER A 318 21.07 5.50 -8.57
CA SER A 318 22.11 5.92 -9.50
C SER A 318 21.73 7.20 -10.28
N VAL A 319 20.46 7.39 -10.60
CA VAL A 319 19.95 8.58 -11.28
C VAL A 319 20.01 9.80 -10.37
N LEU A 320 19.58 9.64 -9.11
CA LEU A 320 19.65 10.72 -8.13
C LEU A 320 21.10 11.07 -7.77
N ASP A 321 21.98 10.07 -7.64
CA ASP A 321 23.42 10.27 -7.43
C ASP A 321 24.03 11.13 -8.53
N ASP A 322 23.76 10.80 -9.78
CA ASP A 322 24.29 11.52 -10.93
C ASP A 322 23.73 12.95 -11.02
N VAL A 323 22.40 13.09 -10.94
CA VAL A 323 21.74 14.40 -11.14
C VAL A 323 22.02 15.34 -9.96
N PHE A 324 21.88 14.87 -8.72
CA PHE A 324 22.06 15.71 -7.54
C PHE A 324 23.54 15.98 -7.26
N GLY A 325 24.42 14.99 -7.54
CA GLY A 325 25.85 15.18 -7.49
C GLY A 325 26.34 16.26 -8.47
N LYS A 326 25.88 16.22 -9.74
CA LYS A 326 26.16 17.27 -10.74
C LYS A 326 25.58 18.63 -10.35
N ALA A 327 24.44 18.64 -9.67
CA ALA A 327 23.81 19.85 -9.18
C ALA A 327 24.46 20.42 -7.91
N GLY A 328 25.39 19.69 -7.27
CA GLY A 328 26.00 20.06 -5.99
C GLY A 328 25.02 20.05 -4.82
N MET A 329 23.95 19.26 -4.91
CA MET A 329 22.91 19.17 -3.89
C MET A 329 23.20 18.00 -2.93
N PRO A 330 23.29 18.24 -1.62
CA PRO A 330 23.42 17.15 -0.66
C PRO A 330 22.08 16.40 -0.57
N TYR A 331 22.13 15.09 -0.64
CA TYR A 331 20.97 14.24 -0.41
C TYR A 331 21.37 12.95 0.33
N TYR A 332 20.40 12.31 0.94
CA TYR A 332 20.54 10.99 1.57
C TYR A 332 19.46 10.06 1.01
N ALA A 333 19.88 8.89 0.58
CA ALA A 333 18.97 7.83 0.16
C ALA A 333 19.26 6.57 0.98
N GLU A 334 18.19 5.93 1.47
CA GLU A 334 18.30 4.60 2.07
C GLU A 334 18.33 3.59 0.93
N THR A 335 19.53 3.14 0.59
CA THR A 335 19.73 2.12 -0.45
C THR A 335 19.55 0.75 0.16
N ALA A 336 18.44 0.10 -0.17
CA ALA A 336 18.31 -1.35 -0.01
C ALA A 336 18.99 -2.02 -1.21
N GLU A 337 20.31 -2.17 -1.18
CA GLU A 337 21.02 -3.06 -2.10
C GLU A 337 20.58 -4.49 -1.80
N GLY A 338 20.09 -5.21 -2.82
CA GLY A 338 19.72 -6.62 -2.65
C GLY A 338 20.95 -7.45 -2.26
N TYR A 339 20.76 -8.45 -1.40
CA TYR A 339 21.82 -9.31 -0.90
C TYR A 339 22.76 -9.86 -2.00
N PHE A 340 22.26 -10.05 -3.23
CA PHE A 340 23.02 -10.53 -4.38
C PHE A 340 23.63 -9.43 -5.25
N GLU A 341 23.42 -8.17 -4.93
CA GLU A 341 23.88 -7.01 -5.71
C GLU A 341 25.12 -6.35 -5.08
N VAL A 342 25.53 -6.79 -3.88
CA VAL A 342 26.74 -6.33 -3.22
C VAL A 342 27.92 -7.11 -3.79
N PRO A 343 28.88 -6.48 -4.51
CA PRO A 343 30.12 -7.17 -4.91
C PRO A 343 30.89 -7.59 -3.65
N GLU A 344 31.39 -8.84 -3.64
CA GLU A 344 32.24 -9.40 -2.58
C GLU A 344 33.52 -8.58 -2.37
#